data_80d0a7cbd379f0d0b0bc94cb5d2f30b9
#
_entry.id   80d0a7cbd379f0d0b0bc94cb5d2f30b9
#
_cell.length_a   1.000
_cell.length_b   1.000
_cell.length_c   1.000
_cell.angle_alpha   90.00
_cell.angle_beta   90.00
_cell.angle_gamma   90.00
#
_symmetry.space_group_name_H-M   'P 1'
#
loop_
_entity.id
_entity.type
_entity.pdbx_description
1 polymer ?
#
loop_
_entity_poly.entity_id
_entity_poly.type
_entity_poly.pdbx_seq_one_letter_code
_entity_poly.pdbx_strand_id
1 'polypeptide(L)'
;HTALLHIQKTFNGAKWFIEGDIKGFFDNIDHDVLVGILRERISDDRFIRLIRKFLKAGYVEDWTFHNTYSGTPQGGIVSPILANIYLDKLDKYVKEYIQHFDKGTKRRPGKESNNLANERKRTVRKLKKVKDGTEKAALVARLKAIEQERAAFPSGDEMDGSYRRLKYIRYADDFILGVIGSKEDALRIKEDIKSFLSESLALELSEEKTLITHTGKSAKFLGYEITVTRDNHQRRDVRGCLRRTYGKRVRLNVSMAT
;
A
#
# COMPACT_ATOMS: atom_id res chain seq x y z
N HIS A 1 6.20 2.13 14.58
CA HIS A 1 5.09 1.17 14.82
C HIS A 1 3.79 1.56 14.10
N THR A 2 3.37 2.82 14.12
CA THR A 2 2.08 3.26 13.53
C THR A 2 2.00 2.98 12.03
N ALA A 3 3.06 3.23 11.27
CA ALA A 3 3.12 2.97 9.83
C ALA A 3 2.93 1.48 9.53
N LEU A 4 3.64 0.60 10.23
CA LEU A 4 3.55 -0.85 10.04
C LEU A 4 2.16 -1.39 10.41
N LEU A 5 1.56 -0.89 11.50
CA LEU A 5 0.19 -1.24 11.86
C LEU A 5 -0.82 -0.78 10.80
N HIS A 6 -0.59 0.38 10.19
CA HIS A 6 -1.43 0.86 9.09
C HIS A 6 -1.33 -0.07 7.87
N ILE A 7 -0.12 -0.48 7.47
CA ILE A 7 0.10 -1.45 6.40
C ILE A 7 -0.65 -2.74 6.70
N GLN A 8 -0.47 -3.30 7.90
CA GLN A 8 -1.12 -4.56 8.31
C GLN A 8 -2.64 -4.49 8.23
N LYS A 9 -3.23 -3.34 8.54
CA LYS A 9 -4.69 -3.14 8.53
C LYS A 9 -5.24 -2.85 7.13
N THR A 10 -4.51 -2.09 6.30
CA THR A 10 -5.07 -1.49 5.08
C THR A 10 -4.59 -2.11 3.77
N PHE A 11 -3.40 -2.75 3.73
CA PHE A 11 -2.82 -3.31 2.51
C PHE A 11 -3.31 -4.73 2.19
N ASN A 12 -4.29 -5.21 2.96
CA ASN A 12 -4.88 -6.52 2.73
C ASN A 12 -5.48 -6.61 1.31
N GLY A 13 -5.14 -7.70 0.63
CA GLY A 13 -5.61 -7.94 -0.74
C GLY A 13 -4.80 -7.28 -1.84
N ALA A 14 -3.75 -6.52 -1.52
CA ALA A 14 -2.79 -6.05 -2.51
C ALA A 14 -2.21 -7.22 -3.32
N LYS A 15 -1.87 -6.97 -4.57
CA LYS A 15 -1.18 -7.91 -5.47
C LYS A 15 0.25 -7.50 -5.73
N TRP A 16 0.51 -6.20 -5.74
CA TRP A 16 1.81 -5.63 -5.99
C TRP A 16 2.15 -4.64 -4.90
N PHE A 17 3.40 -4.63 -4.49
CA PHE A 17 3.99 -3.57 -3.71
C PHE A 17 4.91 -2.76 -4.62
N ILE A 18 4.91 -1.45 -4.43
CA ILE A 18 5.90 -0.53 -4.99
C ILE A 18 6.67 -0.01 -3.80
N GLU A 19 7.92 -0.43 -3.69
CA GLU A 19 8.87 0.04 -2.67
C GLU A 19 9.53 1.29 -3.25
N GLY A 20 9.34 2.44 -2.64
CA GLY A 20 9.86 3.70 -3.16
C GLY A 20 10.94 4.28 -2.26
N ASP A 21 12.07 4.66 -2.85
CA ASP A 21 13.18 5.32 -2.21
C ASP A 21 13.59 6.55 -3.05
N ILE A 22 13.73 7.68 -2.40
CA ILE A 22 14.15 8.93 -3.05
C ILE A 22 15.66 9.06 -2.94
N LYS A 23 16.33 9.18 -4.08
CA LYS A 23 17.79 9.22 -4.13
C LYS A 23 18.34 10.46 -3.43
N GLY A 24 19.13 10.21 -2.36
CA GLY A 24 19.82 11.29 -1.64
C GLY A 24 18.88 12.41 -1.20
N PHE A 25 17.71 12.08 -0.68
CA PHE A 25 16.63 13.04 -0.45
C PHE A 25 17.08 14.31 0.29
N PHE A 26 17.75 14.14 1.44
CA PHE A 26 18.18 15.28 2.26
C PHE A 26 19.21 16.18 1.55
N ASP A 27 20.02 15.61 0.68
CA ASP A 27 21.06 16.33 -0.06
C ASP A 27 20.52 17.01 -1.32
N ASN A 28 19.38 16.53 -1.83
CA ASN A 28 18.80 16.98 -3.09
C ASN A 28 17.54 17.85 -2.93
N ILE A 29 17.18 18.25 -1.71
CA ILE A 29 16.08 19.20 -1.51
C ILE A 29 16.43 20.53 -2.18
N ASP A 30 15.64 20.92 -3.18
CA ASP A 30 15.79 22.23 -3.82
C ASP A 30 15.28 23.35 -2.90
N HIS A 31 16.15 24.34 -2.62
CA HIS A 31 15.84 25.42 -1.69
C HIS A 31 14.76 26.36 -2.22
N ASP A 32 14.68 26.58 -3.52
CA ASP A 32 13.70 27.49 -4.10
C ASP A 32 12.33 26.84 -4.19
N VAL A 33 12.27 25.55 -4.51
CA VAL A 33 11.04 24.74 -4.42
C VAL A 33 10.53 24.70 -2.99
N LEU A 34 11.41 24.44 -2.00
CA LEU A 34 11.04 24.42 -0.58
C LEU A 34 10.48 25.77 -0.13
N VAL A 35 11.15 26.86 -0.50
CA VAL A 35 10.68 28.21 -0.17
C VAL A 35 9.37 28.53 -0.86
N GLY A 36 9.18 28.09 -2.10
CA GLY A 36 7.90 28.18 -2.82
C GLY A 36 6.76 27.51 -2.06
N ILE A 37 6.99 26.27 -1.56
CA ILE A 37 6.03 25.53 -0.76
C ILE A 37 5.72 26.26 0.55
N LEU A 38 6.73 26.77 1.25
CA LEU A 38 6.54 27.52 2.49
C LEU A 38 5.72 28.80 2.26
N ARG A 39 5.96 29.52 1.16
CA ARG A 39 5.24 30.74 0.79
C ARG A 39 3.76 30.54 0.49
N GLU A 40 3.31 29.34 0.21
CA GLU A 40 1.88 29.04 0.12
C GLU A 40 1.11 29.29 1.43
N ARG A 41 1.81 29.25 2.56
CA ARG A 41 1.21 29.40 3.89
C ARG A 41 1.82 30.54 4.72
N ILE A 42 3.02 30.98 4.38
CA ILE A 42 3.80 31.95 5.17
C ILE A 42 4.12 33.15 4.30
N SER A 43 3.51 34.29 4.62
CA SER A 43 3.74 35.57 3.95
C SER A 43 4.86 36.41 4.57
N ASP A 44 5.36 36.05 5.77
CA ASP A 44 6.39 36.79 6.46
C ASP A 44 7.77 36.60 5.80
N ASP A 45 8.23 37.66 5.12
CA ASP A 45 9.54 37.69 4.47
C ASP A 45 10.72 37.58 5.43
N ARG A 46 10.58 38.02 6.67
CA ARG A 46 11.64 37.90 7.67
C ARG A 46 11.86 36.43 8.04
N PHE A 47 10.76 35.69 8.23
CA PHE A 47 10.81 34.28 8.48
C PHE A 47 11.39 33.49 7.29
N ILE A 48 10.96 33.79 6.07
CA ILE A 48 11.48 33.14 4.86
C ILE A 48 12.98 33.42 4.69
N ARG A 49 13.43 34.65 4.94
CA ARG A 49 14.88 34.97 4.93
C ARG A 49 15.65 34.22 5.99
N LEU A 50 15.07 34.01 7.18
CA LEU A 50 15.69 33.20 8.23
C LEU A 50 15.87 31.75 7.78
N ILE A 51 14.82 31.13 7.22
CA ILE A 51 14.89 29.76 6.69
C ILE A 51 15.97 29.67 5.59
N ARG A 52 16.02 30.59 4.64
CA ARG A 52 17.08 30.63 3.62
C ARG A 52 18.50 30.73 4.22
N LYS A 53 18.67 31.47 5.32
CA LYS A 53 19.95 31.49 6.04
C LYS A 53 20.30 30.15 6.65
N PHE A 54 19.34 29.45 7.27
CA PHE A 54 19.55 28.10 7.79
C PHE A 54 19.94 27.11 6.70
N LEU A 55 19.25 27.13 5.57
CA LEU A 55 19.54 26.25 4.45
C LEU A 55 20.95 26.46 3.87
N LYS A 56 21.44 27.73 3.85
CA LYS A 56 22.75 28.12 3.34
C LYS A 56 23.87 28.07 4.39
N ALA A 57 23.54 27.85 5.65
CA ALA A 57 24.52 27.97 6.74
C ALA A 57 25.63 26.91 6.71
N GLY A 58 25.44 25.84 5.92
CA GLY A 58 26.38 24.74 5.92
C GLY A 58 26.31 23.89 7.18
N TYR A 59 27.23 22.96 7.31
CA TYR A 59 27.39 22.12 8.50
C TYR A 59 28.87 21.86 8.76
N VAL A 60 29.19 21.49 9.99
CA VAL A 60 30.52 21.10 10.39
C VAL A 60 30.53 19.60 10.63
N GLU A 61 31.40 18.89 9.92
CA GLU A 61 31.65 17.45 10.09
C GLU A 61 33.15 17.23 10.23
N ASP A 62 33.58 16.46 11.21
CA ASP A 62 34.98 16.21 11.52
C ASP A 62 35.85 17.48 11.59
N TRP A 63 35.32 18.54 12.23
CA TRP A 63 35.93 19.86 12.35
C TRP A 63 36.14 20.58 11.00
N THR A 64 35.52 20.09 9.92
CA THR A 64 35.59 20.70 8.59
C THR A 64 34.24 21.32 8.25
N PHE A 65 34.26 22.59 7.78
CA PHE A 65 33.05 23.26 7.34
C PHE A 65 32.68 22.88 5.91
N HIS A 66 31.43 22.48 5.71
CA HIS A 66 30.84 22.14 4.43
C HIS A 66 29.73 23.13 4.07
N ASN A 67 29.81 23.73 2.88
CA ASN A 67 28.74 24.56 2.36
C ASN A 67 27.58 23.70 1.84
N THR A 68 26.35 24.07 2.15
CA THR A 68 25.15 23.48 1.57
C THR A 68 24.67 24.33 0.39
N TYR A 69 24.82 23.82 -0.81
CA TYR A 69 24.28 24.45 -2.04
C TYR A 69 22.86 23.96 -2.35
N SER A 70 22.54 22.71 -1.97
CA SER A 70 21.24 22.07 -2.02
C SER A 70 21.05 21.25 -0.76
N GLY A 71 19.83 20.81 -0.50
CA GLY A 71 19.55 19.94 0.62
C GLY A 71 19.41 20.62 1.98
N THR A 72 19.24 19.78 2.96
CA THR A 72 19.22 20.16 4.38
C THR A 72 20.24 19.32 5.13
N PRO A 73 21.04 19.92 6.03
CA PRO A 73 22.08 19.15 6.74
C PRO A 73 21.47 17.96 7.48
N GLN A 74 22.02 16.77 7.26
CA GLN A 74 21.62 15.59 8.02
C GLN A 74 21.94 15.81 9.50
N GLY A 75 20.95 15.53 10.38
CA GLY A 75 21.09 15.80 11.82
C GLY A 75 20.69 17.20 12.26
N GLY A 76 20.38 18.12 11.35
CA GLY A 76 19.83 19.43 11.70
C GLY A 76 18.45 19.34 12.36
N ILE A 77 18.22 20.07 13.45
CA ILE A 77 16.95 20.03 14.23
C ILE A 77 15.73 20.36 13.35
N VAL A 78 15.89 21.26 12.38
CA VAL A 78 14.80 21.74 11.50
C VAL A 78 14.62 20.83 10.26
N SER A 79 15.66 20.10 9.88
CA SER A 79 15.67 19.28 8.65
C SER A 79 14.50 18.30 8.54
N PRO A 80 14.12 17.53 9.58
CA PRO A 80 12.98 16.62 9.48
C PRO A 80 11.64 17.33 9.26
N ILE A 81 11.50 18.57 9.79
CA ILE A 81 10.27 19.35 9.61
C ILE A 81 10.19 19.86 8.17
N LEU A 82 11.28 20.42 7.66
CA LEU A 82 11.35 20.92 6.27
C LEU A 82 11.17 19.78 5.26
N ALA A 83 11.79 18.62 5.52
CA ALA A 83 11.63 17.40 4.76
C ALA A 83 10.16 16.95 4.67
N ASN A 84 9.45 16.93 5.78
CA ASN A 84 8.04 16.57 5.80
C ASN A 84 7.15 17.60 5.10
N ILE A 85 7.46 18.90 5.21
CA ILE A 85 6.76 19.95 4.47
C ILE A 85 6.97 19.78 2.95
N TYR A 86 8.18 19.46 2.54
CA TYR A 86 8.51 19.23 1.15
C TYR A 86 7.75 18.05 0.57
N LEU A 87 7.78 16.92 1.26
CA LEU A 87 7.12 15.67 0.84
C LEU A 87 5.60 15.65 1.09
N ASP A 88 5.02 16.63 1.79
CA ASP A 88 3.55 16.79 1.86
C ASP A 88 2.95 16.98 0.46
N LYS A 89 3.73 17.54 -0.49
CA LYS A 89 3.31 17.65 -1.89
C LYS A 89 3.13 16.28 -2.54
N LEU A 90 4.06 15.34 -2.28
CA LEU A 90 3.93 13.96 -2.74
C LEU A 90 2.72 13.28 -2.08
N ASP A 91 2.53 13.49 -0.77
CA ASP A 91 1.39 12.91 -0.05
C ASP A 91 0.04 13.38 -0.62
N LYS A 92 -0.05 14.66 -0.97
CA LYS A 92 -1.24 15.25 -1.61
C LYS A 92 -1.46 14.70 -3.01
N TYR A 93 -0.41 14.65 -3.83
CA TYR A 93 -0.46 14.08 -5.16
C TYR A 93 -0.94 12.63 -5.15
N VAL A 94 -0.34 11.80 -4.31
CA VAL A 94 -0.73 10.38 -4.22
C VAL A 94 -2.16 10.24 -3.69
N LYS A 95 -2.58 11.08 -2.74
CA LYS A 95 -3.95 11.07 -2.22
C LYS A 95 -4.97 11.40 -3.31
N GLU A 96 -4.70 12.37 -4.15
CA GLU A 96 -5.52 12.70 -5.31
C GLU A 96 -5.49 11.59 -6.35
N TYR A 97 -4.31 11.03 -6.63
CA TYR A 97 -4.15 9.89 -7.53
C TYR A 97 -5.00 8.69 -7.09
N ILE A 98 -5.04 8.38 -5.79
CA ILE A 98 -5.87 7.32 -5.22
C ILE A 98 -7.35 7.53 -5.57
N GLN A 99 -7.87 8.76 -5.48
CA GLN A 99 -9.27 9.05 -5.78
C GLN A 99 -9.64 8.73 -7.24
N HIS A 100 -8.71 8.96 -8.17
CA HIS A 100 -8.91 8.66 -9.59
C HIS A 100 -8.65 7.19 -9.92
N PHE A 101 -7.71 6.55 -9.23
CA PHE A 101 -7.35 5.16 -9.47
C PHE A 101 -8.36 4.16 -8.90
N ASP A 102 -8.91 4.43 -7.73
CA ASP A 102 -9.82 3.54 -7.03
C ASP A 102 -11.14 3.37 -7.82
N LYS A 103 -11.47 2.10 -8.16
CA LYS A 103 -12.67 1.76 -8.94
C LYS A 103 -13.46 0.62 -8.31
N GLY A 104 -14.78 0.68 -8.49
CA GLY A 104 -15.70 -0.36 -8.05
C GLY A 104 -15.88 -0.41 -6.53
N THR A 105 -17.00 -0.90 -6.06
CA THR A 105 -17.30 -1.07 -4.62
C THR A 105 -16.93 -2.46 -4.13
N LYS A 106 -17.05 -3.47 -5.00
CA LYS A 106 -16.84 -4.88 -4.69
C LYS A 106 -16.33 -5.63 -5.92
N ARG A 107 -15.41 -6.58 -5.70
CA ARG A 107 -14.96 -7.49 -6.76
C ARG A 107 -16.12 -8.35 -7.28
N ARG A 108 -16.11 -8.64 -8.57
CA ARG A 108 -17.03 -9.65 -9.15
C ARG A 108 -16.77 -11.00 -8.48
N PRO A 109 -17.81 -11.84 -8.30
CA PRO A 109 -17.61 -13.21 -7.86
C PRO A 109 -16.74 -13.97 -8.86
N GLY A 110 -15.80 -14.77 -8.38
CA GLY A 110 -15.04 -15.69 -9.21
C GLY A 110 -15.99 -16.71 -9.86
N LYS A 111 -15.69 -17.14 -11.09
CA LYS A 111 -16.56 -18.03 -11.90
C LYS A 111 -16.90 -19.32 -11.14
N GLU A 112 -15.87 -20.02 -10.62
CA GLU A 112 -16.05 -21.26 -9.85
C GLU A 112 -16.82 -21.00 -8.55
N SER A 113 -16.44 -19.97 -7.81
CA SER A 113 -17.12 -19.61 -6.56
C SER A 113 -18.60 -19.27 -6.78
N ASN A 114 -18.92 -18.62 -7.90
CA ASN A 114 -20.31 -18.29 -8.26
C ASN A 114 -21.10 -19.53 -8.66
N ASN A 115 -20.51 -20.44 -9.43
CA ASN A 115 -21.13 -21.72 -9.81
C ASN A 115 -21.47 -22.56 -8.58
N LEU A 116 -20.52 -22.75 -7.68
CA LEU A 116 -20.72 -23.47 -6.42
C LEU A 116 -21.73 -22.79 -5.51
N ALA A 117 -21.77 -21.45 -5.48
CA ALA A 117 -22.78 -20.70 -4.72
C ALA A 117 -24.19 -20.90 -5.28
N ASN A 118 -24.35 -20.97 -6.60
CA ASN A 118 -25.61 -21.24 -7.26
C ASN A 118 -26.07 -22.69 -7.05
N GLU A 119 -25.13 -23.64 -7.14
CA GLU A 119 -25.41 -25.04 -6.82
C GLU A 119 -25.87 -25.22 -5.36
N ARG A 120 -25.16 -24.58 -4.42
CA ARG A 120 -25.56 -24.55 -3.02
C ARG A 120 -26.99 -24.03 -2.84
N LYS A 121 -27.32 -22.92 -3.49
CA LYS A 121 -28.68 -22.34 -3.42
C LYS A 121 -29.74 -23.33 -3.94
N ARG A 122 -29.45 -24.02 -5.06
CA ARG A 122 -30.35 -25.03 -5.62
C ARG A 122 -30.52 -26.24 -4.68
N THR A 123 -29.42 -26.72 -4.10
CA THR A 123 -29.44 -27.85 -3.16
C THR A 123 -30.20 -27.51 -1.87
N VAL A 124 -30.00 -26.29 -1.32
CA VAL A 124 -30.79 -25.82 -0.15
C VAL A 124 -32.28 -25.71 -0.46
N ARG A 125 -32.65 -25.23 -1.67
CA ARG A 125 -34.06 -25.20 -2.09
C ARG A 125 -34.68 -26.59 -2.21
N LYS A 126 -33.93 -27.57 -2.73
CA LYS A 126 -34.37 -28.99 -2.79
C LYS A 126 -34.55 -29.53 -1.38
N LEU A 127 -33.57 -29.32 -0.48
CA LEU A 127 -33.59 -29.80 0.90
C LEU A 127 -34.84 -29.34 1.68
N LYS A 128 -35.33 -28.12 1.39
CA LYS A 128 -36.55 -27.59 2.01
C LYS A 128 -37.85 -28.29 1.55
N LYS A 129 -37.81 -28.95 0.39
CA LYS A 129 -38.99 -29.57 -0.23
C LYS A 129 -39.05 -31.08 0.04
N VAL A 130 -37.93 -31.70 0.34
CA VAL A 130 -37.80 -33.15 0.54
C VAL A 130 -38.27 -33.55 1.92
N LYS A 131 -39.16 -34.55 1.99
CA LYS A 131 -39.64 -35.15 3.26
C LYS A 131 -38.95 -36.48 3.57
N ASP A 132 -38.46 -37.18 2.54
CA ASP A 132 -37.76 -38.44 2.72
C ASP A 132 -36.41 -38.30 3.43
N GLY A 133 -36.17 -39.15 4.42
CA GLY A 133 -34.96 -39.10 5.28
C GLY A 133 -33.68 -39.46 4.55
N THR A 134 -33.72 -40.37 3.60
CA THR A 134 -32.55 -40.82 2.82
C THR A 134 -32.12 -39.79 1.80
N GLU A 135 -33.07 -39.21 1.07
CA GLU A 135 -32.79 -38.14 0.15
C GLU A 135 -32.29 -36.85 0.86
N LYS A 136 -32.85 -36.59 2.06
CA LYS A 136 -32.41 -35.47 2.91
C LYS A 136 -30.96 -35.63 3.36
N ALA A 137 -30.54 -36.84 3.76
CA ALA A 137 -29.18 -37.15 4.16
C ALA A 137 -28.20 -36.96 2.99
N ALA A 138 -28.55 -37.41 1.77
CA ALA A 138 -27.75 -37.21 0.57
C ALA A 138 -27.56 -35.73 0.22
N LEU A 139 -28.63 -34.92 0.30
CA LEU A 139 -28.55 -33.47 0.07
C LEU A 139 -27.67 -32.74 1.11
N VAL A 140 -27.72 -33.16 2.37
CA VAL A 140 -26.86 -32.63 3.42
C VAL A 140 -25.39 -32.98 3.16
N ALA A 141 -25.10 -34.23 2.74
CA ALA A 141 -23.75 -34.65 2.36
C ALA A 141 -23.23 -33.81 1.17
N ARG A 142 -24.08 -33.57 0.14
CA ARG A 142 -23.71 -32.71 -0.99
C ARG A 142 -23.45 -31.27 -0.57
N LEU A 143 -24.24 -30.71 0.35
CA LEU A 143 -23.98 -29.37 0.90
C LEU A 143 -22.62 -29.28 1.60
N LYS A 144 -22.24 -30.30 2.38
CA LYS A 144 -20.92 -30.35 3.01
C LYS A 144 -19.78 -30.40 1.98
N ALA A 145 -19.95 -31.20 0.92
CA ALA A 145 -18.98 -31.27 -0.16
C ALA A 145 -18.83 -29.92 -0.89
N ILE A 146 -19.95 -29.27 -1.25
CA ILE A 146 -19.93 -27.94 -1.87
C ILE A 146 -19.20 -26.91 -0.96
N GLU A 147 -19.42 -26.95 0.35
CA GLU A 147 -18.71 -26.02 1.26
C GLU A 147 -17.20 -26.31 1.31
N GLN A 148 -16.79 -27.58 1.23
CA GLN A 148 -15.38 -27.96 1.13
C GLN A 148 -14.77 -27.51 -0.21
N GLU A 149 -15.44 -27.79 -1.32
CA GLU A 149 -15.01 -27.34 -2.66
C GLU A 149 -14.89 -25.79 -2.70
N ARG A 150 -15.88 -25.06 -2.17
CA ARG A 150 -15.83 -23.61 -2.08
C ARG A 150 -14.65 -23.11 -1.21
N ALA A 151 -14.12 -23.93 -0.28
CA ALA A 151 -12.97 -23.54 0.51
C ALA A 151 -11.67 -23.46 -0.34
N ALA A 152 -11.59 -24.14 -1.44
CA ALA A 152 -10.43 -24.14 -2.32
C ALA A 152 -10.33 -22.87 -3.22
N PHE A 153 -11.44 -22.17 -3.44
CA PHE A 153 -11.47 -21.03 -4.38
C PHE A 153 -11.70 -19.68 -3.70
N PRO A 154 -11.08 -18.59 -4.20
CA PRO A 154 -11.38 -17.24 -3.77
C PRO A 154 -12.83 -16.87 -4.10
N SER A 155 -13.48 -16.14 -3.20
CA SER A 155 -14.88 -15.71 -3.42
C SER A 155 -15.02 -14.64 -4.51
N GLY A 156 -13.99 -13.82 -4.71
CA GLY A 156 -13.94 -12.79 -5.73
C GLY A 156 -12.96 -13.11 -6.84
N ASP A 157 -13.24 -12.60 -8.03
CA ASP A 157 -12.33 -12.68 -9.15
C ASP A 157 -11.07 -11.85 -8.85
N GLU A 158 -9.91 -12.51 -8.84
CA GLU A 158 -8.64 -11.85 -8.58
C GLU A 158 -8.17 -11.00 -9.76
N MET A 159 -8.67 -11.29 -10.97
CA MET A 159 -8.34 -10.57 -12.20
C MET A 159 -9.41 -9.57 -12.61
N ASP A 160 -10.32 -9.24 -11.69
CA ASP A 160 -11.38 -8.27 -11.96
C ASP A 160 -10.81 -6.86 -12.17
N GLY A 161 -10.67 -6.46 -13.44
CA GLY A 161 -10.22 -5.13 -13.83
C GLY A 161 -11.17 -3.98 -13.44
N SER A 162 -12.42 -4.30 -13.04
CA SER A 162 -13.38 -3.31 -12.57
C SER A 162 -13.20 -2.92 -11.10
N TYR A 163 -12.35 -3.63 -10.37
CA TYR A 163 -12.04 -3.36 -8.96
C TYR A 163 -10.57 -3.06 -8.78
N ARG A 164 -10.25 -1.80 -8.49
CA ARG A 164 -8.89 -1.32 -8.26
C ARG A 164 -8.81 -0.57 -6.94
N ARG A 165 -7.70 -0.73 -6.23
CA ARG A 165 -7.39 0.04 -5.01
C ARG A 165 -5.90 0.32 -4.95
N LEU A 166 -5.58 1.52 -4.53
CA LEU A 166 -4.24 1.95 -4.20
C LEU A 166 -4.17 2.32 -2.73
N LYS A 167 -3.16 1.82 -2.04
CA LYS A 167 -2.86 2.16 -0.65
C LYS A 167 -1.46 2.73 -0.61
N TYR A 168 -1.26 3.72 0.23
CA TYR A 168 -0.01 4.46 0.34
C TYR A 168 0.32 4.74 1.79
N ILE A 169 1.59 4.66 2.11
CA ILE A 169 2.15 5.15 3.34
C ILE A 169 3.59 5.59 3.12
N ARG A 170 3.98 6.66 3.79
CA ARG A 170 5.32 7.20 3.81
C ARG A 170 5.83 7.34 5.24
N TYR A 171 7.10 7.15 5.41
CA TYR A 171 7.84 7.45 6.63
C TYR A 171 9.17 8.11 6.24
N ALA A 172 9.33 9.40 6.52
CA ALA A 172 10.41 10.25 6.01
C ALA A 172 10.45 10.19 4.46
N ASP A 173 11.55 9.78 3.88
CA ASP A 173 11.78 9.59 2.45
C ASP A 173 11.37 8.20 1.93
N ASP A 174 11.28 7.21 2.81
CA ASP A 174 10.79 5.88 2.45
C ASP A 174 9.28 5.87 2.26
N PHE A 175 8.79 5.27 1.19
CA PHE A 175 7.36 5.06 1.00
C PHE A 175 7.05 3.70 0.37
N ILE A 176 5.85 3.20 0.64
CA ILE A 176 5.37 1.97 0.04
C ILE A 176 3.92 2.11 -0.41
N LEU A 177 3.65 1.56 -1.61
CA LEU A 177 2.29 1.48 -2.12
C LEU A 177 1.86 0.03 -2.25
N GLY A 178 0.60 -0.24 -1.93
CA GLY A 178 -0.05 -1.54 -2.13
C GLY A 178 -1.10 -1.42 -3.22
N VAL A 179 -0.91 -2.13 -4.33
CA VAL A 179 -1.76 -2.04 -5.52
C VAL A 179 -2.65 -3.27 -5.63
N ILE A 180 -3.96 -3.04 -5.67
CA ILE A 180 -4.96 -4.01 -6.13
C ILE A 180 -5.26 -3.66 -7.58
N GLY A 181 -4.59 -4.32 -8.50
CA GLY A 181 -4.65 -4.06 -9.93
C GLY A 181 -3.74 -4.98 -10.71
N SER A 182 -3.50 -4.67 -11.97
CA SER A 182 -2.57 -5.38 -12.83
C SER A 182 -1.11 -4.97 -12.55
N LYS A 183 -0.16 -5.67 -13.16
CA LYS A 183 1.26 -5.28 -13.11
C LYS A 183 1.49 -3.97 -13.88
N GLU A 184 0.79 -3.80 -14.98
CA GLU A 184 0.82 -2.59 -15.80
C GLU A 184 0.31 -1.38 -15.02
N ASP A 185 -0.71 -1.56 -14.17
CA ASP A 185 -1.14 -0.50 -13.24
C ASP A 185 -0.03 -0.10 -12.28
N ALA A 186 0.69 -1.08 -11.71
CA ALA A 186 1.79 -0.80 -10.79
C ALA A 186 2.98 -0.10 -11.49
N LEU A 187 3.30 -0.52 -12.72
CA LEU A 187 4.33 0.14 -13.53
C LEU A 187 3.95 1.60 -13.84
N ARG A 188 2.71 1.84 -14.28
CA ARG A 188 2.23 3.19 -14.55
C ARG A 188 2.27 4.07 -13.31
N ILE A 189 1.82 3.58 -12.15
CA ILE A 189 1.87 4.32 -10.90
C ILE A 189 3.32 4.72 -10.54
N LYS A 190 4.27 3.80 -10.73
CA LYS A 190 5.69 4.09 -10.50
C LYS A 190 6.19 5.22 -11.40
N GLU A 191 5.89 5.17 -12.70
CA GLU A 191 6.31 6.21 -13.66
C GLU A 191 5.64 7.56 -13.39
N ASP A 192 4.35 7.57 -13.06
CA ASP A 192 3.62 8.80 -12.74
C ASP A 192 4.19 9.47 -11.46
N ILE A 193 4.55 8.68 -10.44
CA ILE A 193 5.21 9.21 -9.23
C ILE A 193 6.62 9.72 -9.57
N LYS A 194 7.38 9.01 -10.41
CA LYS A 194 8.71 9.42 -10.85
C LYS A 194 8.63 10.76 -11.57
N SER A 195 7.72 10.92 -12.51
CA SER A 195 7.50 12.18 -13.25
C SER A 195 7.14 13.33 -12.31
N PHE A 196 6.21 13.06 -11.36
CA PHE A 196 5.82 14.06 -10.36
C PHE A 196 7.00 14.51 -9.49
N LEU A 197 7.81 13.58 -9.00
CA LEU A 197 8.99 13.91 -8.19
C LEU A 197 9.99 14.76 -8.97
N SER A 198 10.25 14.40 -10.22
CA SER A 198 11.19 15.12 -11.07
C SER A 198 10.67 16.53 -11.46
N GLU A 199 9.43 16.62 -11.93
CA GLU A 199 8.89 17.87 -12.49
C GLU A 199 8.45 18.87 -11.41
N SER A 200 7.88 18.38 -10.29
CA SER A 200 7.30 19.24 -9.26
C SER A 200 8.19 19.45 -8.06
N LEU A 201 9.08 18.52 -7.77
CA LEU A 201 9.92 18.54 -6.58
C LEU A 201 11.42 18.49 -6.87
N ALA A 202 11.83 18.50 -8.13
CA ALA A 202 13.24 18.39 -8.53
C ALA A 202 13.98 17.24 -7.81
N LEU A 203 13.27 16.12 -7.56
CA LEU A 203 13.79 14.92 -6.90
C LEU A 203 13.85 13.74 -7.84
N GLU A 204 14.81 12.85 -7.62
CA GLU A 204 14.96 11.63 -8.39
C GLU A 204 14.53 10.40 -7.57
N LEU A 205 13.77 9.52 -8.21
CA LEU A 205 13.46 8.21 -7.65
C LEU A 205 14.68 7.29 -7.83
N SER A 206 15.09 6.58 -6.78
CA SER A 206 16.15 5.58 -6.88
C SER A 206 15.68 4.38 -7.69
N GLU A 207 16.15 4.23 -8.93
CA GLU A 207 15.74 3.11 -9.81
C GLU A 207 16.15 1.75 -9.24
N GLU A 208 17.32 1.68 -8.58
CA GLU A 208 17.85 0.44 -8.02
C GLU A 208 17.05 -0.04 -6.80
N LYS A 209 16.58 0.88 -5.98
CA LYS A 209 15.84 0.58 -4.75
C LYS A 209 14.32 0.61 -4.93
N THR A 210 13.83 1.29 -5.99
CA THR A 210 12.39 1.34 -6.26
C THR A 210 11.95 0.10 -7.02
N LEU A 211 11.45 -0.88 -6.28
CA LEU A 211 11.10 -2.19 -6.80
C LEU A 211 9.57 -2.35 -6.90
N ILE A 212 9.15 -3.13 -7.91
CA ILE A 212 7.76 -3.61 -8.00
C ILE A 212 7.77 -5.09 -7.64
N THR A 213 7.30 -5.38 -6.43
CA THR A 213 7.35 -6.72 -5.85
C THR A 213 5.95 -7.34 -5.83
N HIS A 214 5.80 -8.56 -6.39
CA HIS A 214 4.56 -9.30 -6.25
C HIS A 214 4.39 -9.74 -4.79
N THR A 215 3.20 -9.60 -4.24
CA THR A 215 2.90 -9.86 -2.81
C THR A 215 3.13 -11.29 -2.33
N GLY A 216 3.41 -12.23 -3.24
CA GLY A 216 3.91 -13.58 -2.93
C GLY A 216 5.41 -13.62 -2.60
N LYS A 217 6.13 -12.55 -2.89
CA LYS A 217 7.51 -12.30 -2.45
C LYS A 217 7.50 -11.25 -1.36
N SER A 218 8.60 -11.10 -0.61
CA SER A 218 8.70 -10.07 0.42
C SER A 218 9.10 -8.73 -0.16
N ALA A 219 8.37 -7.67 0.19
CA ALA A 219 8.77 -6.28 0.01
C ALA A 219 9.43 -5.78 1.30
N LYS A 220 10.40 -4.88 1.20
CA LYS A 220 11.11 -4.34 2.37
C LYS A 220 10.61 -2.94 2.69
N PHE A 221 10.31 -2.67 3.96
CA PHE A 221 9.96 -1.34 4.42
C PHE A 221 10.30 -1.18 5.90
N LEU A 222 11.06 -0.16 6.26
CA LEU A 222 11.48 0.16 7.64
C LEU A 222 12.07 -1.04 8.40
N GLY A 223 12.93 -1.83 7.77
CA GLY A 223 13.55 -3.00 8.39
C GLY A 223 12.63 -4.21 8.54
N TYR A 224 11.44 -4.19 7.93
CA TYR A 224 10.51 -5.30 7.91
C TYR A 224 10.29 -5.84 6.50
N GLU A 225 10.07 -7.14 6.43
CA GLU A 225 9.61 -7.83 5.24
C GLU A 225 8.09 -7.93 5.25
N ILE A 226 7.47 -7.44 4.18
CA ILE A 226 6.03 -7.38 4.03
C ILE A 226 5.59 -8.41 2.98
N THR A 227 4.74 -9.33 3.39
CA THR A 227 4.15 -10.34 2.50
C THR A 227 2.64 -10.38 2.66
N VAL A 228 1.93 -10.88 1.64
CA VAL A 228 0.49 -11.15 1.75
C VAL A 228 0.27 -12.65 1.72
N THR A 229 -0.13 -13.20 2.84
CA THR A 229 -0.40 -14.63 2.93
C THR A 229 -1.80 -14.97 2.43
N ARG A 230 -1.90 -16.10 1.75
CA ARG A 230 -3.19 -16.73 1.43
C ARG A 230 -3.53 -17.67 2.61
N ASP A 231 -4.51 -17.28 3.40
CA ASP A 231 -4.98 -18.08 4.52
C ASP A 231 -6.36 -18.64 4.20
N ASN A 232 -6.47 -19.98 4.17
CA ASN A 232 -7.71 -20.71 3.91
C ASN A 232 -8.36 -21.24 5.19
N HIS A 233 -7.92 -20.81 6.37
CA HIS A 233 -8.47 -21.31 7.62
C HIS A 233 -9.90 -20.84 7.87
N GLN A 234 -10.74 -21.76 8.32
CA GLN A 234 -12.06 -21.42 8.81
C GLN A 234 -11.91 -20.88 10.24
N ARG A 235 -12.49 -19.73 10.51
CA ARG A 235 -12.58 -19.17 11.87
C ARG A 235 -14.04 -19.01 12.26
N ARG A 236 -14.33 -19.20 13.52
CA ARG A 236 -15.64 -18.85 14.08
C ARG A 236 -15.71 -17.33 14.26
N ASP A 237 -16.80 -16.74 13.78
CA ASP A 237 -17.07 -15.33 14.05
C ASP A 237 -17.57 -15.13 15.49
N VAL A 238 -17.83 -13.88 15.88
CA VAL A 238 -18.33 -13.50 17.20
C VAL A 238 -19.66 -14.21 17.56
N ARG A 239 -20.41 -14.68 16.54
CA ARG A 239 -21.66 -15.42 16.69
C ARG A 239 -21.46 -16.94 16.66
N GLY A 240 -20.21 -17.43 16.71
CA GLY A 240 -19.88 -18.85 16.66
C GLY A 240 -20.03 -19.51 15.28
N CYS A 241 -20.45 -18.77 14.26
CA CYS A 241 -20.60 -19.28 12.90
C CYS A 241 -19.23 -19.46 12.23
N LEU A 242 -18.99 -20.64 11.64
CA LEU A 242 -17.81 -20.88 10.82
C LEU A 242 -17.85 -19.97 9.59
N ARG A 243 -16.96 -19.01 9.56
CA ARG A 243 -16.72 -18.16 8.39
C ARG A 243 -15.39 -18.49 7.77
N ARG A 244 -15.36 -18.46 6.45
CA ARG A 244 -14.13 -18.49 5.70
C ARG A 244 -13.35 -17.22 5.93
N THR A 245 -12.13 -17.36 6.35
CA THR A 245 -11.14 -16.31 6.25
C THR A 245 -10.27 -16.57 5.02
N TYR A 246 -10.84 -16.53 3.83
CA TYR A 246 -10.02 -16.36 2.65
C TYR A 246 -9.47 -14.92 2.69
N GLY A 247 -8.55 -14.71 3.62
CA GLY A 247 -7.98 -13.42 3.89
C GLY A 247 -6.58 -13.36 3.32
N LYS A 248 -6.39 -12.55 2.30
CA LYS A 248 -5.07 -12.08 1.92
C LYS A 248 -4.61 -11.10 2.98
N ARG A 249 -4.04 -11.61 4.06
CA ARG A 249 -3.56 -10.80 5.18
C ARG A 249 -2.10 -10.44 5.01
N VAL A 250 -1.79 -9.21 5.30
CA VAL A 250 -0.41 -8.73 5.40
C VAL A 250 0.24 -9.37 6.63
N ARG A 251 1.41 -9.98 6.42
CA ARG A 251 2.35 -10.40 7.47
C ARG A 251 3.57 -9.49 7.43
N LEU A 252 4.03 -9.14 8.60
CA LEU A 252 5.23 -8.36 8.84
C LEU A 252 6.22 -9.27 9.56
N ASN A 253 7.38 -9.51 8.97
CA ASN A 253 8.49 -10.22 9.57
C ASN A 253 9.64 -9.24 9.75
N VAL A 254 10.40 -9.37 10.81
CA VAL A 254 11.63 -8.59 10.96
C VAL A 254 12.59 -9.08 9.88
N SER A 255 13.16 -8.15 9.10
CA SER A 255 14.21 -8.50 8.15
C SER A 255 15.42 -8.98 8.95
N MET A 256 15.82 -10.24 8.78
CA MET A 256 17.10 -10.66 9.29
C MET A 256 18.15 -9.96 8.43
N ALA A 257 18.88 -9.05 9.05
CA ALA A 257 20.07 -8.47 8.42
C ALA A 257 21.03 -9.61 8.12
N THR A 258 21.26 -9.87 6.85
CA THR A 258 22.39 -10.68 6.36
C THR A 258 23.65 -9.83 6.38
#